data_f1a407a9ad5ff4094a13700bb2a5b32f
#
_entry.id   f1a407a9ad5ff4094a13700bb2a5b32f
#
_cell.length_a   1.000
_cell.length_b   1.000
_cell.length_c   1.000
_cell.angle_alpha   90.00
_cell.angle_beta   90.00
_cell.angle_gamma   90.00
#
_symmetry.space_group_name_H-M   'P 1'
#
loop_
_entity.id
_entity.type
_entity.pdbx_description
1 polymer ?
#
loop_
_entity_poly.entity_id
_entity_poly.type
_entity_poly.pdbx_seq_one_letter_code
_entity_poly.pdbx_strand_id
1 'polypeptide(L)'
;MRIGNQADPAFLARVVEEFGTPDIVLDDGSHLMEPTVASFRFLYPRIDRNGIYAVEDLHTSYWPEYGGGLRREGSFIELAKTLIDELNADLSRGAVAPSEFTRSTLSMHFYDSQVILERGRALPHRDVQIGG
;
A
#
# COMPACT_ATOMS: atom_id res chain seq x y z
N MET A 1 9.21 22.87 -0.75
CA MET A 1 7.89 22.34 -1.16
C MET A 1 7.85 22.17 -2.67
N ARG A 2 7.31 21.06 -3.17
CA ARG A 2 7.07 20.81 -4.60
C ARG A 2 5.57 20.66 -4.82
N ILE A 3 5.08 21.22 -5.91
CA ILE A 3 3.67 21.14 -6.29
C ILE A 3 3.58 20.36 -7.60
N GLY A 4 2.72 19.36 -7.64
CA GLY A 4 2.52 18.51 -8.82
C GLY A 4 1.37 17.55 -8.63
N ASN A 5 1.12 16.75 -9.66
CA ASN A 5 0.06 15.75 -9.64
C ASN A 5 0.57 14.46 -9.00
N GLN A 6 -0.09 14.01 -7.92
CA GLN A 6 0.26 12.76 -7.25
C GLN A 6 0.03 11.51 -8.13
N ALA A 7 -0.78 11.61 -9.17
CA ALA A 7 -0.98 10.53 -10.15
C ALA A 7 0.10 10.49 -11.24
N ASP A 8 1.02 11.47 -11.28
CA ASP A 8 2.09 11.52 -12.27
C ASP A 8 3.35 10.81 -11.77
N PRO A 9 3.66 9.59 -12.26
CA PRO A 9 4.86 8.86 -11.85
C PRO A 9 6.15 9.62 -12.13
N ALA A 10 6.20 10.43 -13.20
CA ALA A 10 7.39 11.22 -13.53
C ALA A 10 7.61 12.34 -12.52
N PHE A 11 6.54 12.96 -12.02
CA PHE A 11 6.64 13.94 -10.93
C PHE A 11 7.13 13.28 -9.64
N LEU A 12 6.52 12.16 -9.25
CA LEU A 12 6.91 11.43 -8.05
C LEU A 12 8.36 10.92 -8.13
N ALA A 13 8.79 10.45 -9.30
CA ALA A 13 10.17 10.03 -9.52
C ALA A 13 11.16 11.17 -9.29
N ARG A 14 10.88 12.37 -9.82
CA ARG A 14 11.73 13.57 -9.60
C ARG A 14 11.79 13.95 -8.12
N VAL A 15 10.67 13.83 -7.39
CA VAL A 15 10.64 14.12 -5.94
C VAL A 15 11.54 13.14 -5.18
N VAL A 16 11.43 11.84 -5.47
CA VAL A 16 12.27 10.81 -4.83
C VAL A 16 13.75 11.01 -5.21
N GLU A 17 14.04 11.33 -6.47
CA GLU A 17 15.41 11.60 -6.92
C GLU A 17 16.03 12.82 -6.23
N GLU A 18 15.24 13.89 -6.05
CA GLU A 18 15.71 15.14 -5.44
C GLU A 18 15.91 15.03 -3.92
N PHE A 19 14.97 14.39 -3.22
CA PHE A 19 14.95 14.35 -1.74
C PHE A 19 15.43 13.04 -1.14
N GLY A 20 15.67 12.03 -1.97
CA GLY A 20 16.06 10.69 -1.55
C GLY A 20 14.86 9.79 -1.21
N THR A 21 15.17 8.57 -0.81
CA THR A 21 14.19 7.55 -0.41
C THR A 21 13.45 8.00 0.84
N PRO A 22 12.12 8.13 0.82
CA PRO A 22 11.37 8.52 2.01
C PRO A 22 11.28 7.36 3.02
N ASP A 23 11.43 7.68 4.30
CA ASP A 23 11.19 6.74 5.41
C ASP A 23 9.70 6.61 5.72
N ILE A 24 8.97 7.71 5.60
CA ILE A 24 7.54 7.78 5.87
C ILE A 24 6.87 8.55 4.74
N VAL A 25 5.79 7.98 4.23
CA VAL A 25 4.87 8.66 3.32
C VAL A 25 3.51 8.75 3.99
N LEU A 26 2.96 9.95 4.05
CA LEU A 26 1.58 10.22 4.40
C LEU A 26 0.86 10.71 3.14
N ASP A 27 -0.07 9.90 2.64
CA ASP A 27 -0.94 10.26 1.53
C ASP A 27 -2.23 10.89 2.06
N ASP A 28 -2.21 12.21 2.12
CA ASP A 28 -3.31 13.12 2.47
C ASP A 28 -3.55 14.06 1.27
N GLY A 29 -3.65 13.47 0.08
CA GLY A 29 -3.65 14.19 -1.19
C GLY A 29 -5.04 14.58 -1.69
N SER A 30 -5.36 14.18 -2.92
CA SER A 30 -6.62 14.54 -3.56
C SER A 30 -7.83 13.75 -3.07
N HIS A 31 -7.61 12.64 -2.37
CA HIS A 31 -8.60 11.65 -1.94
C HIS A 31 -9.40 11.00 -3.10
N LEU A 32 -9.06 11.32 -4.35
CA LEU A 32 -9.61 10.65 -5.53
C LEU A 32 -8.99 9.27 -5.66
N MET A 33 -9.80 8.27 -5.99
CA MET A 33 -9.37 6.86 -6.00
C MET A 33 -8.22 6.60 -6.96
N GLU A 34 -8.32 7.06 -8.20
CA GLU A 34 -7.27 6.82 -9.21
C GLU A 34 -5.92 7.42 -8.80
N PRO A 35 -5.80 8.72 -8.43
CA PRO A 35 -4.55 9.30 -7.94
C PRO A 35 -4.01 8.62 -6.69
N THR A 36 -4.84 8.28 -5.71
CA THR A 36 -4.42 7.62 -4.47
C THR A 36 -3.86 6.23 -4.73
N VAL A 37 -4.52 5.44 -5.57
CA VAL A 37 -4.02 4.11 -5.99
C VAL A 37 -2.73 4.24 -6.80
N ALA A 38 -2.65 5.21 -7.70
CA ALA A 38 -1.47 5.43 -8.54
C ALA A 38 -0.24 5.84 -7.70
N SER A 39 -0.40 6.79 -6.77
CA SER A 39 0.68 7.20 -5.87
C SER A 39 1.15 6.05 -4.98
N PHE A 40 0.23 5.28 -4.40
CA PHE A 40 0.58 4.11 -3.60
C PHE A 40 1.39 3.09 -4.42
N ARG A 41 0.91 2.69 -5.59
CA ARG A 41 1.59 1.70 -6.44
C ARG A 41 2.97 2.16 -6.87
N PHE A 42 3.16 3.46 -7.07
CA PHE A 42 4.46 4.02 -7.42
C PHE A 42 5.39 4.16 -6.22
N LEU A 43 4.92 4.75 -5.12
CA LEU A 43 5.77 5.12 -3.98
C LEU A 43 6.03 3.94 -3.04
N TYR A 44 5.04 3.09 -2.76
CA TYR A 44 5.19 2.04 -1.77
C TYR A 44 6.43 1.15 -1.97
N PRO A 45 6.72 0.64 -3.18
CA PRO A 45 7.95 -0.14 -3.40
C PRO A 45 9.25 0.70 -3.34
N ARG A 46 9.14 2.03 -3.30
CA ARG A 46 10.27 2.98 -3.34
C ARG A 46 10.55 3.69 -2.02
N ILE A 47 9.71 3.54 -1.01
CA ILE A 47 10.03 4.02 0.34
C ILE A 47 11.10 3.12 0.97
N ASP A 48 11.70 3.56 2.08
CA ASP A 48 12.70 2.77 2.80
C ASP A 48 12.18 1.35 3.08
N ARG A 49 13.09 0.38 3.04
CA ARG A 49 12.76 -1.03 3.27
C ARG A 49 12.16 -1.32 4.64
N ASN A 50 12.33 -0.42 5.60
CA ASN A 50 11.70 -0.44 6.92
C ASN A 50 10.78 0.76 7.12
N GLY A 51 10.29 1.33 6.02
CA GLY A 51 9.47 2.53 6.02
C GLY A 51 7.99 2.28 6.32
N ILE A 52 7.26 3.38 6.39
CA ILE A 52 5.82 3.40 6.66
C ILE A 52 5.10 4.16 5.54
N TYR A 53 3.98 3.61 5.10
CA TYR A 53 3.06 4.29 4.20
C TYR A 53 1.69 4.39 4.86
N ALA A 54 1.20 5.61 5.03
CA ALA A 54 -0.12 5.87 5.59
C ALA A 54 -1.01 6.55 4.54
N VAL A 55 -2.26 6.14 4.47
CA VAL A 55 -3.29 6.77 3.63
C VAL A 55 -4.43 7.23 4.51
N GLU A 56 -4.80 8.51 4.39
CA GLU A 56 -5.89 9.13 5.14
C GLU A 56 -7.15 9.29 4.29
N ASP A 57 -8.25 9.62 4.94
CA ASP A 57 -9.55 9.93 4.35
C ASP A 57 -10.10 8.82 3.42
N LEU A 58 -9.88 7.56 3.79
CA LEU A 58 -10.32 6.39 3.02
C LEU A 58 -11.84 6.22 2.92
N HIS A 59 -12.63 6.99 3.69
CA HIS A 59 -14.08 7.04 3.53
C HIS A 59 -14.49 7.49 2.13
N THR A 60 -13.65 8.27 1.43
CA THR A 60 -13.87 8.65 0.03
C THR A 60 -13.90 7.45 -0.91
N SER A 61 -13.36 6.29 -0.50
CA SER A 61 -13.50 5.01 -1.23
C SER A 61 -14.94 4.56 -1.42
N TYR A 62 -15.88 5.10 -0.63
CA TYR A 62 -17.31 4.80 -0.73
C TYR A 62 -18.10 5.87 -1.49
N TRP A 63 -17.48 7.00 -1.81
CA TRP A 63 -18.15 8.16 -2.38
C TRP A 63 -17.98 8.22 -3.91
N PRO A 64 -19.09 8.20 -4.69
CA PRO A 64 -19.03 8.20 -6.16
C PRO A 64 -18.30 9.40 -6.75
N GLU A 65 -18.41 10.58 -6.14
CA GLU A 65 -17.75 11.82 -6.58
C GLU A 65 -16.21 11.77 -6.49
N TYR A 66 -15.67 10.85 -5.68
CA TYR A 66 -14.23 10.58 -5.58
C TYR A 66 -13.78 9.36 -6.39
N GLY A 67 -14.68 8.79 -7.19
CA GLY A 67 -14.42 7.55 -7.92
C GLY A 67 -14.63 6.29 -7.10
N GLY A 68 -15.19 6.44 -5.90
CA GLY A 68 -15.50 5.35 -4.97
C GLY A 68 -16.88 4.73 -5.17
N GLY A 69 -17.25 3.89 -4.24
CA GLY A 69 -18.51 3.15 -4.14
C GLY A 69 -18.33 1.88 -3.33
N LEU A 70 -19.40 1.40 -2.70
CA LEU A 70 -19.32 0.15 -1.95
C LEU A 70 -18.90 -1.01 -2.88
N ARG A 71 -17.79 -1.68 -2.55
CA ARG A 71 -17.18 -2.76 -3.33
C ARG A 71 -16.84 -2.38 -4.78
N ARG A 72 -16.62 -1.09 -5.02
CA ARG A 72 -16.27 -0.62 -6.35
C ARG A 72 -14.82 -0.94 -6.68
N GLU A 73 -14.62 -1.69 -7.75
CA GLU A 73 -13.29 -1.94 -8.31
C GLU A 73 -12.55 -0.61 -8.59
N GLY A 74 -11.26 -0.56 -8.23
CA GLY A 74 -10.44 0.64 -8.36
C GLY A 74 -10.48 1.58 -7.14
N SER A 75 -11.36 1.34 -6.16
CA SER A 75 -11.29 2.04 -4.88
C SER A 75 -10.10 1.58 -4.06
N PHE A 76 -9.57 2.46 -3.19
CA PHE A 76 -8.42 2.08 -2.36
C PHE A 76 -8.77 0.99 -1.34
N ILE A 77 -9.98 0.99 -0.80
CA ILE A 77 -10.44 -0.07 0.12
C ILE A 77 -10.46 -1.44 -0.58
N GLU A 78 -10.89 -1.51 -1.84
CA GLU A 78 -10.86 -2.79 -2.58
C GLU A 78 -9.42 -3.23 -2.90
N LEU A 79 -8.54 -2.29 -3.23
CA LEU A 79 -7.10 -2.57 -3.33
C LEU A 79 -6.56 -3.11 -2.00
N ALA A 80 -6.88 -2.46 -0.88
CA ALA A 80 -6.41 -2.87 0.44
C ALA A 80 -6.88 -4.29 0.81
N LYS A 81 -8.10 -4.68 0.46
CA LYS A 81 -8.58 -6.06 0.65
C LYS A 81 -7.74 -7.08 -0.14
N THR A 82 -7.37 -6.75 -1.38
CA THR A 82 -6.46 -7.58 -2.18
C THR A 82 -5.08 -7.68 -1.52
N LEU A 83 -4.58 -6.59 -0.98
CA LEU A 83 -3.30 -6.57 -0.27
C LEU A 83 -3.32 -7.38 1.03
N ILE A 84 -4.46 -7.48 1.71
CA ILE A 84 -4.63 -8.40 2.84
C ILE A 84 -4.40 -9.86 2.41
N ASP A 85 -4.94 -10.25 1.27
CA ASP A 85 -4.72 -11.60 0.72
C ASP A 85 -3.25 -11.82 0.39
N GLU A 86 -2.59 -10.84 -0.25
CA GLU A 86 -1.16 -10.91 -0.56
C GLU A 86 -0.28 -10.94 0.68
N LEU A 87 -0.64 -10.22 1.75
CA LEU A 87 0.06 -10.27 3.04
C LEU A 87 0.05 -11.69 3.64
N ASN A 88 -1.03 -12.43 3.44
CA ASN A 88 -1.21 -13.78 3.95
C ASN A 88 -0.89 -14.90 2.94
N ALA A 89 -0.28 -14.57 1.81
CA ALA A 89 -0.10 -15.49 0.68
C ALA A 89 0.63 -16.77 1.07
N ASP A 90 1.68 -16.70 1.88
CA ASP A 90 2.45 -17.90 2.29
C ASP A 90 1.61 -18.92 3.05
N LEU A 91 0.58 -18.48 3.77
CA LEU A 91 -0.31 -19.34 4.56
C LEU A 91 -1.58 -19.73 3.81
N SER A 92 -1.75 -19.23 2.59
CA SER A 92 -2.96 -19.46 1.77
C SER A 92 -3.04 -20.87 1.14
N ARG A 93 -2.02 -21.71 1.32
CA ARG A 93 -1.89 -23.03 0.69
C ARG A 93 -2.00 -23.01 -0.83
N GLY A 94 -1.44 -21.94 -1.44
CA GLY A 94 -1.42 -21.75 -2.89
C GLY A 94 -2.65 -21.04 -3.46
N ALA A 95 -3.61 -20.63 -2.62
CA ALA A 95 -4.75 -19.83 -3.09
C ALA A 95 -4.33 -18.44 -3.60
N VAL A 96 -3.28 -17.88 -3.00
CA VAL A 96 -2.68 -16.62 -3.41
C VAL A 96 -1.18 -16.83 -3.62
N ALA A 97 -0.67 -16.43 -4.78
CA ALA A 97 0.77 -16.48 -5.04
C ALA A 97 1.48 -15.36 -4.27
N PRO A 98 2.61 -15.65 -3.59
CA PRO A 98 3.43 -14.60 -2.98
C PRO A 98 3.91 -13.60 -4.01
N SER A 99 3.86 -12.31 -3.64
CA SER A 99 4.26 -11.17 -4.48
C SER A 99 5.41 -10.39 -3.84
N GLU A 100 5.90 -9.35 -4.52
CA GLU A 100 6.82 -8.37 -3.94
C GLU A 100 6.23 -7.73 -2.68
N PHE A 101 4.92 -7.46 -2.68
CA PHE A 101 4.21 -6.95 -1.50
C PHE A 101 4.29 -7.94 -0.34
N THR A 102 4.07 -9.24 -0.60
CA THR A 102 4.22 -10.31 0.41
C THR A 102 5.61 -10.30 1.04
N ARG A 103 6.66 -10.07 0.26
CA ARG A 103 8.06 -10.12 0.72
C ARG A 103 8.55 -8.83 1.37
N SER A 104 7.83 -7.73 1.21
CA SER A 104 8.25 -6.40 1.66
C SER A 104 7.30 -5.74 2.65
N THR A 105 6.24 -6.42 3.08
CA THR A 105 5.25 -5.88 4.03
C THR A 105 5.17 -6.76 5.26
N LEU A 106 5.27 -6.14 6.44
CA LEU A 106 5.15 -6.81 7.73
C LEU A 106 3.73 -6.76 8.27
N SER A 107 3.04 -5.63 8.08
CA SER A 107 1.73 -5.42 8.70
C SER A 107 0.91 -4.38 7.95
N MET A 108 -0.40 -4.48 8.11
CA MET A 108 -1.39 -3.50 7.70
C MET A 108 -2.28 -3.19 8.90
N HIS A 109 -2.45 -1.92 9.23
CA HIS A 109 -3.27 -1.45 10.34
C HIS A 109 -4.41 -0.61 9.81
N PHE A 110 -5.64 -1.02 10.06
CA PHE A 110 -6.84 -0.32 9.65
C PHE A 110 -7.44 0.41 10.84
N TYR A 111 -7.65 1.71 10.66
CA TYR A 111 -8.40 2.56 11.56
C TYR A 111 -9.64 3.07 10.83
N ASP A 112 -10.53 3.76 11.53
CA ASP A 112 -11.62 4.46 10.88
C ASP A 112 -11.05 5.44 9.84
N SER A 113 -11.38 5.23 8.57
CA SER A 113 -10.93 6.06 7.44
C SER A 113 -9.42 6.16 7.20
N GLN A 114 -8.62 5.24 7.74
CA GLN A 114 -7.16 5.26 7.58
C GLN A 114 -6.58 3.86 7.51
N VAL A 115 -5.50 3.71 6.71
CA VAL A 115 -4.66 2.52 6.74
C VAL A 115 -3.18 2.89 6.86
N ILE A 116 -2.45 2.12 7.66
CA ILE A 116 -1.00 2.24 7.82
C ILE A 116 -0.37 0.90 7.43
N LEU A 117 0.59 0.95 6.51
CA LEU A 117 1.35 -0.20 6.06
C LEU A 117 2.80 -0.06 6.52
N GLU A 118 3.32 -1.11 7.14
CA GLU A 118 4.70 -1.18 7.61
C GLU A 118 5.50 -2.09 6.68
N ARG A 119 6.54 -1.54 6.07
CA ARG A 119 7.49 -2.31 5.27
C ARG A 119 8.53 -2.99 6.13
N GLY A 120 8.99 -4.13 5.65
CA GLY A 120 10.07 -4.88 6.24
C GLY A 120 10.35 -6.13 5.43
N ARG A 121 11.42 -6.83 5.77
CA ARG A 121 11.75 -8.09 5.12
C ARG A 121 10.91 -9.21 5.70
N ALA A 122 9.95 -9.69 4.92
CA ALA A 122 9.14 -10.86 5.25
C ALA A 122 9.74 -12.10 4.58
N LEU A 123 10.16 -13.06 5.39
CA LEU A 123 10.65 -14.36 4.91
C LEU A 123 9.49 -15.34 4.73
N PRO A 124 9.62 -16.33 3.81
CA PRO A 124 8.66 -17.41 3.71
C PRO A 124 8.49 -18.13 5.04
N HIS A 125 7.24 -18.43 5.40
CA HIS A 125 6.95 -19.21 6.58
C HIS A 125 7.53 -20.63 6.47
N ARG A 126 8.03 -21.15 7.58
CA ARG A 126 8.57 -22.50 7.69
C ARG A 126 7.94 -23.17 8.90
N ASP A 127 7.44 -24.36 8.69
CA ASP A 127 7.07 -25.24 9.80
C ASP A 127 8.35 -25.82 10.40
N VAL A 128 8.63 -25.49 11.65
CA VAL A 128 9.72 -26.12 12.41
C VAL A 128 9.09 -27.10 13.37
N GLN A 129 9.20 -28.38 13.05
CA GLN A 129 8.84 -29.45 13.99
C GLN A 129 10.06 -29.82 14.82
N ILE A 130 9.99 -29.59 16.13
CA ILE A 130 11.02 -29.98 17.09
C ILE A 130 10.48 -31.14 17.91
N GLY A 131 11.14 -32.28 17.81
CA GLY A 131 10.77 -33.51 18.48
C GLY A 131 10.20 -34.54 17.53
N GLY A 132 10.71 -35.70 17.60
CA GLY A 132 10.31 -36.85 16.77
C GLY A 132 9.05 -37.54 17.23
#